data_0266dade2652a95f4aad4d62a0e7aace
#
_entry.id   0266dade2652a95f4aad4d62a0e7aace
#
_cell.length_a   1.000
_cell.length_b   1.000
_cell.length_c   1.000
_cell.angle_alpha   90.00
_cell.angle_beta   90.00
_cell.angle_gamma   90.00
#
_symmetry.space_group_name_H-M   'P 1'
#
loop_
_entity.id
_entity.type
_entity.pdbx_description
1 polymer ?
#
loop_
_entity_poly.entity_id
_entity_poly.type
_entity_poly.pdbx_seq_one_letter_code
_entity_poly.pdbx_strand_id
1 'polypeptide(L)'
;MNNSLGLDESESEKKIAQEWFRELRDQFCKKFEEIDGEKFVRKTWKHSGEGGGEMSTLKGNVFEKVGVNISTVKGEFKEDFRKQISGTEEAPNYWASGISVVAHMQSPFVPAFHFNTRFIQTGKKWFGGGADMTPSISNNDDVKFFHRSIENVCNKHDKNYYPDFKKQCDEYFYLPHRDEPRGEGGIFFDHLNNNNFDNDFNFIHDFGEDILTTICTIIEKRKNKSWSQDEKDIQLYKRGRYVEFNLLWDRGTLFGLKTGGSTEAILMSMPPNAKWK
;
A
#
# COMPACT_ATOMS: atom_id res chain seq x y z
N MET A 1 18.55 26.38 24.19
CA MET A 1 17.37 25.71 24.81
C MET A 1 16.32 25.22 23.79
N ASN A 2 16.50 25.37 22.47
CA ASN A 2 15.46 25.02 21.46
C ASN A 2 15.54 23.59 20.87
N ASN A 3 16.56 22.79 21.24
CA ASN A 3 16.69 21.44 20.62
C ASN A 3 15.88 20.34 21.33
N SER A 4 15.52 20.52 22.58
CA SER A 4 14.77 19.48 23.32
C SER A 4 13.27 19.42 22.96
N LEU A 5 12.66 20.57 22.67
CA LEU A 5 11.24 20.64 22.28
C LEU A 5 11.00 20.00 20.90
N GLY A 6 11.87 20.21 19.92
CA GLY A 6 11.72 19.62 18.59
C GLY A 6 11.99 18.11 18.53
N LEU A 7 12.82 17.57 19.43
CA LEU A 7 13.03 16.12 19.53
C LEU A 7 11.81 15.41 20.17
N ASP A 8 11.17 16.04 21.14
CA ASP A 8 9.98 15.50 21.82
C ASP A 8 8.76 15.49 20.86
N GLU A 9 8.57 16.55 20.07
CA GLU A 9 7.54 16.64 19.05
C GLU A 9 7.70 15.57 17.96
N SER A 10 8.91 15.37 17.44
CA SER A 10 9.22 14.37 16.43
C SER A 10 8.96 12.93 16.92
N GLU A 11 9.31 12.61 18.14
CA GLU A 11 9.03 11.28 18.71
C GLU A 11 7.52 11.07 18.96
N SER A 12 6.79 12.13 19.33
CA SER A 12 5.32 12.10 19.43
C SER A 12 4.66 11.80 18.09
N GLU A 13 5.06 12.47 17.02
CA GLU A 13 4.56 12.23 15.65
C GLU A 13 4.81 10.79 15.18
N LYS A 14 6.01 10.26 15.42
CA LYS A 14 6.36 8.86 15.12
C LYS A 14 5.44 7.89 15.85
N LYS A 15 5.19 8.14 17.12
CA LYS A 15 4.33 7.30 17.94
C LYS A 15 2.89 7.32 17.44
N ILE A 16 2.33 8.49 17.15
CA ILE A 16 0.98 8.67 16.61
C ILE A 16 0.83 7.89 15.28
N ALA A 17 1.75 8.08 14.34
CA ALA A 17 1.71 7.39 13.05
C ALA A 17 1.83 5.86 13.23
N GLN A 18 2.73 5.38 14.09
CA GLN A 18 2.93 3.95 14.34
C GLN A 18 1.71 3.30 15.00
N GLU A 19 1.07 3.96 15.96
CA GLU A 19 -0.15 3.48 16.62
C GLU A 19 -1.28 3.38 15.60
N TRP A 20 -1.49 4.41 14.79
CA TRP A 20 -2.48 4.39 13.73
C TRP A 20 -2.29 3.24 12.72
N PHE A 21 -1.07 2.99 12.24
CA PHE A 21 -0.83 1.87 11.32
C PHE A 21 -1.14 0.51 11.92
N ARG A 22 -0.97 0.34 13.24
CA ARG A 22 -1.37 -0.88 13.95
C ARG A 22 -2.89 -1.01 14.05
N GLU A 23 -3.57 0.07 14.41
CA GLU A 23 -5.03 0.12 14.48
C GLU A 23 -5.66 -0.16 13.12
N LEU A 24 -5.18 0.50 12.08
CA LEU A 24 -5.66 0.30 10.72
C LEU A 24 -5.42 -1.14 10.23
N ARG A 25 -4.25 -1.74 10.54
CA ARG A 25 -3.97 -3.15 10.28
C ARG A 25 -5.00 -4.04 10.94
N ASP A 26 -5.33 -3.80 12.21
CA ASP A 26 -6.30 -4.61 12.94
C ASP A 26 -7.71 -4.44 12.38
N GLN A 27 -8.08 -3.24 11.94
CA GLN A 27 -9.35 -2.98 11.25
C GLN A 27 -9.43 -3.75 9.92
N PHE A 28 -8.38 -3.68 9.07
CA PHE A 28 -8.32 -4.46 7.83
C PHE A 28 -8.44 -5.96 8.09
N CYS A 29 -7.64 -6.50 9.02
CA CYS A 29 -7.69 -7.92 9.36
C CYS A 29 -9.08 -8.33 9.82
N LYS A 30 -9.69 -7.59 10.73
CA LYS A 30 -11.03 -7.88 11.23
C LYS A 30 -12.09 -7.90 10.12
N LYS A 31 -12.10 -6.85 9.26
CA LYS A 31 -13.07 -6.76 8.17
C LYS A 31 -12.89 -7.86 7.13
N PHE A 32 -11.66 -8.19 6.79
CA PHE A 32 -11.39 -9.26 5.83
C PHE A 32 -11.70 -10.66 6.39
N GLU A 33 -11.48 -10.90 7.69
CA GLU A 33 -11.94 -12.12 8.36
C GLU A 33 -13.46 -12.25 8.38
N GLU A 34 -14.18 -11.14 8.62
CA GLU A 34 -15.66 -11.11 8.55
C GLU A 34 -16.17 -11.44 7.13
N ILE A 35 -15.48 -10.97 6.08
CA ILE A 35 -15.84 -11.20 4.68
C ILE A 35 -15.55 -12.65 4.23
N ASP A 36 -14.42 -13.20 4.64
CA ASP A 36 -13.91 -14.49 4.18
C ASP A 36 -14.43 -15.67 5.00
N GLY A 37 -14.50 -15.50 6.32
CA GLY A 37 -14.77 -16.55 7.31
C GLY A 37 -13.53 -17.19 7.90
N GLU A 38 -12.35 -17.02 7.28
CA GLU A 38 -11.08 -17.55 7.76
C GLU A 38 -10.31 -16.50 8.59
N LYS A 39 -9.25 -16.95 9.27
CA LYS A 39 -8.44 -16.10 10.17
C LYS A 39 -7.06 -15.78 9.58
N PHE A 40 -6.57 -14.57 9.90
CA PHE A 40 -5.19 -14.20 9.59
C PHE A 40 -4.18 -14.98 10.43
N VAL A 41 -3.14 -15.48 9.76
CA VAL A 41 -1.92 -15.98 10.40
C VAL A 41 -0.93 -14.81 10.48
N ARG A 42 -0.44 -14.53 11.68
CA ARG A 42 0.51 -13.44 11.94
C ARG A 42 1.91 -13.97 12.18
N LYS A 43 2.90 -13.34 11.55
CA LYS A 43 4.32 -13.68 11.69
C LYS A 43 5.15 -12.41 11.83
N THR A 44 5.85 -12.26 12.94
CA THR A 44 6.79 -11.16 13.14
C THR A 44 8.11 -11.43 12.42
N TRP A 45 8.79 -10.38 12.00
CA TRP A 45 10.12 -10.44 11.42
C TRP A 45 10.99 -9.29 11.96
N LYS A 46 12.30 -9.49 11.94
CA LYS A 46 13.29 -8.49 12.34
C LYS A 46 13.97 -7.89 11.11
N HIS A 47 14.20 -6.58 11.14
CA HIS A 47 15.00 -5.91 10.13
C HIS A 47 16.50 -6.19 10.37
N SER A 48 17.30 -6.19 9.31
CA SER A 48 18.76 -6.36 9.41
C SER A 48 19.47 -5.21 10.16
N GLY A 49 18.83 -4.02 10.15
CA GLY A 49 19.20 -2.89 11.02
C GLY A 49 18.46 -2.99 12.35
N GLU A 50 17.67 -1.95 12.70
CA GLU A 50 16.88 -1.92 13.92
C GLU A 50 15.38 -1.90 13.60
N GLY A 51 14.58 -2.58 14.43
CA GLY A 51 13.14 -2.70 14.26
C GLY A 51 12.73 -3.97 13.50
N GLY A 52 11.62 -3.89 12.77
CA GLY A 52 11.03 -5.02 12.05
C GLY A 52 9.58 -4.78 11.72
N GLY A 53 8.81 -5.86 11.61
CA GLY A 53 7.40 -5.76 11.29
C GLY A 53 6.61 -7.01 11.64
N GLU A 54 5.34 -6.98 11.28
CA GLU A 54 4.45 -8.13 11.35
C GLU A 54 3.76 -8.30 10.02
N MET A 55 3.85 -9.49 9.47
CA MET A 55 3.14 -9.94 8.29
C MET A 55 1.88 -10.69 8.75
N SER A 56 0.72 -10.22 8.33
CA SER A 56 -0.56 -10.88 8.53
C SER A 56 -1.05 -11.40 7.19
N THR A 57 -1.25 -12.71 7.05
CA THR A 57 -1.68 -13.35 5.79
C THR A 57 -2.91 -14.20 6.01
N LEU A 58 -3.84 -14.13 5.05
CA LEU A 58 -5.03 -14.97 5.00
C LEU A 58 -5.17 -15.60 3.61
N LYS A 59 -5.55 -16.87 3.58
CA LYS A 59 -5.98 -17.62 2.39
C LYS A 59 -7.30 -18.29 2.72
N GLY A 60 -8.31 -18.07 1.91
CA GLY A 60 -9.63 -18.57 2.23
C GLY A 60 -10.58 -18.59 1.04
N ASN A 61 -11.86 -18.41 1.33
CA ASN A 61 -12.95 -18.61 0.37
C ASN A 61 -13.10 -17.42 -0.61
N VAL A 62 -12.86 -16.22 -0.15
CA VAL A 62 -12.93 -14.98 -0.94
C VAL A 62 -11.54 -14.53 -1.36
N PHE A 63 -10.59 -14.55 -0.43
CA PHE A 63 -9.20 -14.20 -0.69
C PHE A 63 -8.38 -15.43 -1.07
N GLU A 64 -7.94 -15.52 -2.32
CA GLU A 64 -6.94 -16.53 -2.70
C GLU A 64 -5.62 -16.29 -1.96
N LYS A 65 -5.30 -15.01 -1.75
CA LYS A 65 -4.26 -14.55 -0.85
C LYS A 65 -4.45 -13.07 -0.53
N VAL A 66 -4.45 -12.72 0.72
CA VAL A 66 -4.35 -11.33 1.17
C VAL A 66 -3.26 -11.21 2.23
N GLY A 67 -2.56 -10.09 2.20
CA GLY A 67 -1.60 -9.72 3.21
C GLY A 67 -1.86 -8.31 3.71
N VAL A 68 -1.74 -8.13 5.03
CA VAL A 68 -1.80 -6.85 5.72
C VAL A 68 -0.55 -6.74 6.59
N ASN A 69 0.43 -5.98 6.13
CA ASN A 69 1.74 -5.88 6.76
C ASN A 69 1.93 -4.52 7.40
N ILE A 70 2.53 -4.52 8.59
CA ILE A 70 3.06 -3.31 9.22
C ILE A 70 4.55 -3.45 9.47
N SER A 71 5.26 -2.35 9.42
CA SER A 71 6.67 -2.30 9.79
C SER A 71 7.03 -0.99 10.45
N THR A 72 8.03 -1.05 11.33
CA THR A 72 8.75 0.12 11.84
C THR A 72 10.22 -0.22 11.85
N VAL A 73 10.99 0.48 11.06
CA VAL A 73 12.41 0.24 10.84
C VAL A 73 13.22 1.53 10.98
N LYS A 74 14.43 1.40 11.44
CA LYS A 74 15.40 2.51 11.46
C LYS A 74 16.79 1.99 11.12
N GLY A 75 17.62 2.87 10.63
CA GLY A 75 18.98 2.51 10.22
C GLY A 75 19.68 3.66 9.53
N GLU A 76 20.70 3.31 8.76
CA GLU A 76 21.46 4.24 7.95
C GLU A 76 21.44 3.82 6.49
N PHE A 77 21.20 4.78 5.59
CA PHE A 77 21.33 4.52 4.16
C PHE A 77 22.80 4.39 3.75
N LYS A 78 23.09 3.40 2.93
CA LYS A 78 24.39 3.27 2.26
C LYS A 78 24.62 4.47 1.34
N GLU A 79 25.88 4.84 1.13
CA GLU A 79 26.29 6.04 0.39
C GLU A 79 25.66 6.14 -1.00
N ASP A 80 25.56 5.02 -1.73
CA ASP A 80 24.96 4.96 -3.06
C ASP A 80 23.46 5.32 -3.09
N PHE A 81 22.75 5.13 -1.97
CA PHE A 81 21.34 5.45 -1.84
C PHE A 81 21.08 6.88 -1.32
N ARG A 82 22.03 7.47 -0.59
CA ARG A 82 21.87 8.80 0.01
C ARG A 82 21.51 9.87 -1.01
N LYS A 83 22.11 9.83 -2.20
CA LYS A 83 21.84 10.81 -3.26
C LYS A 83 20.42 10.76 -3.82
N GLN A 84 19.67 9.70 -3.53
CA GLN A 84 18.31 9.46 -4.04
C GLN A 84 17.22 9.70 -2.99
N ILE A 85 17.61 9.91 -1.72
CA ILE A 85 16.66 10.03 -0.60
C ILE A 85 16.75 11.43 -0.01
N SER A 86 15.63 12.13 0.01
CA SER A 86 15.53 13.48 0.56
C SER A 86 15.90 13.51 2.04
N GLY A 87 16.66 14.53 2.46
CA GLY A 87 17.05 14.75 3.87
C GLY A 87 18.20 13.87 4.35
N THR A 88 18.88 13.14 3.46
CA THR A 88 20.08 12.36 3.81
C THR A 88 21.39 13.03 3.40
N GLU A 89 21.31 14.27 2.95
CA GLU A 89 22.46 15.06 2.49
C GLU A 89 23.51 15.26 3.61
N GLU A 90 23.03 15.49 4.85
CA GLU A 90 23.88 15.74 6.01
C GLU A 90 24.05 14.52 6.92
N ALA A 91 23.01 13.67 7.02
CA ALA A 91 23.01 12.50 7.89
C ALA A 91 22.35 11.28 7.21
N PRO A 92 22.95 10.07 7.32
CA PRO A 92 22.43 8.88 6.65
C PRO A 92 21.20 8.27 7.32
N ASN A 93 20.86 8.75 8.50
CA ASN A 93 19.89 8.09 9.39
C ASN A 93 18.49 8.21 8.84
N TYR A 94 17.70 7.14 9.02
CA TYR A 94 16.28 7.14 8.72
C TYR A 94 15.48 6.40 9.79
N TRP A 95 14.24 6.80 9.92
CA TRP A 95 13.16 6.06 10.56
C TRP A 95 11.98 5.99 9.59
N ALA A 96 11.34 4.83 9.50
CA ALA A 96 10.18 4.65 8.64
C ALA A 96 9.19 3.70 9.30
N SER A 97 7.91 4.05 9.27
CA SER A 97 6.82 3.18 9.67
C SER A 97 5.72 3.20 8.64
N GLY A 98 4.98 2.10 8.49
CA GLY A 98 3.89 2.05 7.53
C GLY A 98 3.08 0.76 7.57
N ILE A 99 1.99 0.80 6.80
CA ILE A 99 1.12 -0.33 6.51
C ILE A 99 1.10 -0.59 5.00
N SER A 100 1.03 -1.85 4.60
CA SER A 100 0.84 -2.28 3.22
C SER A 100 -0.17 -3.40 3.15
N VAL A 101 -1.15 -3.27 2.26
CA VAL A 101 -2.22 -4.24 2.02
C VAL A 101 -2.23 -4.63 0.56
N VAL A 102 -2.19 -5.93 0.27
CA VAL A 102 -2.42 -6.45 -1.08
C VAL A 102 -3.37 -7.63 -1.00
N ALA A 103 -4.46 -7.55 -1.76
CA ALA A 103 -5.50 -8.57 -1.79
C ALA A 103 -5.69 -9.13 -3.20
N HIS A 104 -5.47 -10.46 -3.35
CA HIS A 104 -5.75 -11.23 -4.56
C HIS A 104 -6.92 -12.16 -4.30
N MET A 105 -7.95 -12.06 -5.13
CA MET A 105 -9.25 -12.67 -4.92
C MET A 105 -9.41 -14.03 -5.62
N GLN A 106 -10.26 -14.90 -5.05
CA GLN A 106 -10.68 -16.14 -5.74
C GLN A 106 -11.45 -15.81 -7.03
N SER A 107 -12.46 -14.94 -6.92
CA SER A 107 -13.30 -14.55 -8.06
C SER A 107 -12.56 -13.61 -9.01
N PRO A 108 -12.57 -13.86 -10.34
CA PRO A 108 -12.05 -12.94 -11.34
C PRO A 108 -12.87 -11.64 -11.48
N PHE A 109 -14.08 -11.59 -10.91
CA PHE A 109 -14.94 -10.40 -10.90
C PHE A 109 -14.67 -9.45 -9.75
N VAL A 110 -13.90 -9.88 -8.75
CA VAL A 110 -13.44 -9.00 -7.68
C VAL A 110 -12.04 -8.52 -8.02
N PRO A 111 -11.81 -7.19 -8.11
CA PRO A 111 -10.50 -6.64 -8.41
C PRO A 111 -9.44 -7.05 -7.37
N ALA A 112 -8.18 -7.12 -7.78
CA ALA A 112 -7.08 -7.04 -6.83
C ALA A 112 -6.96 -5.60 -6.34
N PHE A 113 -6.63 -5.43 -5.05
CA PHE A 113 -6.45 -4.13 -4.42
C PHE A 113 -5.07 -4.05 -3.79
N HIS A 114 -4.47 -2.88 -3.94
CA HIS A 114 -3.27 -2.48 -3.22
C HIS A 114 -3.57 -1.18 -2.46
N PHE A 115 -3.06 -1.11 -1.24
CA PHE A 115 -3.08 0.08 -0.40
C PHE A 115 -1.81 0.13 0.42
N ASN A 116 -1.20 1.29 0.54
CA ASN A 116 -0.15 1.53 1.51
C ASN A 116 -0.14 2.98 1.98
N THR A 117 0.30 3.18 3.21
CA THR A 117 0.72 4.49 3.71
C THR A 117 1.94 4.32 4.60
N ARG A 118 2.81 5.33 4.62
CA ARG A 118 4.03 5.34 5.39
C ARG A 118 4.35 6.74 5.89
N PHE A 119 4.98 6.82 7.05
CA PHE A 119 5.63 8.02 7.56
C PHE A 119 7.14 7.78 7.58
N ILE A 120 7.89 8.67 6.95
CA ILE A 120 9.34 8.60 6.82
C ILE A 120 9.95 9.83 7.45
N GLN A 121 11.02 9.64 8.20
CA GLN A 121 11.83 10.69 8.76
C GLN A 121 13.32 10.43 8.51
N THR A 122 13.97 11.43 7.96
CA THR A 122 15.42 11.57 7.78
C THR A 122 15.83 12.90 8.41
N GLY A 123 16.67 13.73 7.77
CA GLY A 123 16.77 15.17 8.03
C GLY A 123 15.49 15.95 7.67
N LYS A 124 14.57 15.30 6.94
CA LYS A 124 13.21 15.78 6.61
C LYS A 124 12.19 14.74 7.02
N LYS A 125 10.91 15.11 7.05
CA LYS A 125 9.81 14.19 7.35
C LYS A 125 8.69 14.33 6.32
N TRP A 126 8.00 13.22 5.97
CA TRP A 126 6.87 13.24 5.05
C TRP A 126 6.05 11.96 5.13
N PHE A 127 4.82 12.06 4.66
CA PHE A 127 3.99 10.89 4.36
C PHE A 127 4.11 10.51 2.88
N GLY A 128 3.96 9.22 2.62
CA GLY A 128 3.79 8.68 1.28
C GLY A 128 2.76 7.55 1.32
N GLY A 129 2.17 7.25 0.18
CA GLY A 129 1.18 6.19 0.10
C GLY A 129 0.41 6.17 -1.19
N GLY A 130 -0.67 5.40 -1.18
CA GLY A 130 -1.59 5.30 -2.29
C GLY A 130 -2.48 4.07 -2.18
N ALA A 131 -3.45 4.02 -3.06
CA ALA A 131 -4.29 2.85 -3.30
C ALA A 131 -4.59 2.74 -4.78
N ASP A 132 -4.60 1.51 -5.30
CA ASP A 132 -4.98 1.24 -6.67
C ASP A 132 -5.79 -0.04 -6.79
N MET A 133 -6.61 -0.09 -7.84
CA MET A 133 -7.47 -1.19 -8.18
C MET A 133 -7.03 -1.84 -9.49
N THR A 134 -6.84 -3.17 -9.48
CA THR A 134 -6.44 -3.95 -10.65
C THR A 134 -7.50 -5.03 -10.94
N PRO A 135 -8.54 -4.72 -11.72
CA PRO A 135 -9.54 -5.71 -12.11
C PRO A 135 -8.99 -6.67 -13.17
N SER A 136 -9.37 -7.94 -13.06
CA SER A 136 -9.15 -8.92 -14.12
C SER A 136 -10.21 -8.78 -15.22
N ILE A 137 -11.46 -8.63 -14.79
CA ILE A 137 -12.61 -8.30 -15.63
C ILE A 137 -13.15 -6.98 -15.12
N SER A 138 -12.96 -5.91 -15.91
CA SER A 138 -13.33 -4.56 -15.50
C SER A 138 -14.86 -4.39 -15.38
N ASN A 139 -15.26 -3.58 -14.41
CA ASN A 139 -16.62 -3.14 -14.23
C ASN A 139 -16.65 -1.63 -14.00
N ASN A 140 -17.23 -0.90 -14.94
CA ASN A 140 -17.25 0.57 -14.94
C ASN A 140 -17.88 1.18 -13.69
N ASP A 141 -18.89 0.52 -13.10
CA ASP A 141 -19.56 1.05 -11.90
C ASP A 141 -18.66 0.93 -10.67
N ASP A 142 -17.90 -0.17 -10.57
CA ASP A 142 -16.95 -0.37 -9.47
C ASP A 142 -15.73 0.57 -9.62
N VAL A 143 -15.26 0.78 -10.86
CA VAL A 143 -14.19 1.75 -11.17
C VAL A 143 -14.63 3.17 -10.78
N LYS A 144 -15.81 3.60 -11.21
CA LYS A 144 -16.37 4.91 -10.85
C LYS A 144 -16.58 5.07 -9.35
N PHE A 145 -17.07 4.02 -8.69
CA PHE A 145 -17.29 4.05 -7.24
C PHE A 145 -15.96 4.21 -6.49
N PHE A 146 -14.94 3.41 -6.86
CA PHE A 146 -13.60 3.47 -6.28
C PHE A 146 -12.98 4.86 -6.41
N HIS A 147 -12.94 5.40 -7.63
CA HIS A 147 -12.37 6.72 -7.88
C HIS A 147 -13.14 7.85 -7.19
N ARG A 148 -14.48 7.79 -7.18
CA ARG A 148 -15.32 8.80 -6.48
C ARG A 148 -15.07 8.79 -4.98
N SER A 149 -14.92 7.63 -4.36
CA SER A 149 -14.63 7.53 -2.93
C SER A 149 -13.31 8.22 -2.61
N ILE A 150 -12.24 7.87 -3.35
CA ILE A 150 -10.91 8.49 -3.16
C ILE A 150 -10.95 10.01 -3.43
N GLU A 151 -11.63 10.44 -4.49
CA GLU A 151 -11.78 11.86 -4.81
C GLU A 151 -12.49 12.61 -3.68
N ASN A 152 -13.53 12.01 -3.11
CA ASN A 152 -14.28 12.62 -1.99
C ASN A 152 -13.40 12.80 -0.76
N VAL A 153 -12.59 11.81 -0.39
CA VAL A 153 -11.68 11.95 0.76
C VAL A 153 -10.57 12.95 0.48
N CYS A 154 -9.98 12.95 -0.69
CA CYS A 154 -8.98 13.95 -1.10
C CYS A 154 -9.54 15.37 -1.00
N ASN A 155 -10.75 15.60 -1.54
CA ASN A 155 -11.39 16.91 -1.60
C ASN A 155 -11.78 17.50 -0.22
N LYS A 156 -11.86 16.66 0.82
CA LYS A 156 -12.05 17.16 2.21
C LYS A 156 -10.81 17.88 2.74
N HIS A 157 -9.64 17.52 2.24
CA HIS A 157 -8.34 18.04 2.70
C HIS A 157 -7.75 19.06 1.73
N ASP A 158 -7.63 18.71 0.44
CA ASP A 158 -7.21 19.61 -0.63
C ASP A 158 -7.79 19.18 -1.97
N LYS A 159 -8.37 20.12 -2.72
CA LYS A 159 -8.97 19.87 -4.05
C LYS A 159 -7.95 19.46 -5.12
N ASN A 160 -6.67 19.75 -4.89
CA ASN A 160 -5.58 19.38 -5.79
C ASN A 160 -5.08 17.95 -5.54
N TYR A 161 -5.35 17.35 -4.37
CA TYR A 161 -4.83 16.04 -4.02
C TYR A 161 -5.25 14.97 -5.03
N TYR A 162 -6.55 14.89 -5.34
CA TYR A 162 -7.01 13.86 -6.25
C TYR A 162 -6.43 13.98 -7.66
N PRO A 163 -6.51 15.11 -8.38
CA PRO A 163 -5.93 15.22 -9.72
C PRO A 163 -4.41 15.01 -9.74
N ASP A 164 -3.69 15.54 -8.76
CA ASP A 164 -2.22 15.42 -8.71
C ASP A 164 -1.79 13.99 -8.36
N PHE A 165 -2.41 13.38 -7.36
CA PHE A 165 -2.06 12.03 -6.91
C PHE A 165 -2.54 10.95 -7.90
N LYS A 166 -3.67 11.19 -8.59
CA LYS A 166 -4.12 10.31 -9.68
C LYS A 166 -3.13 10.32 -10.82
N LYS A 167 -2.66 11.49 -11.24
CA LYS A 167 -1.65 11.62 -12.29
C LYS A 167 -0.37 10.86 -11.91
N GLN A 168 0.12 11.04 -10.67
CA GLN A 168 1.29 10.31 -10.17
C GLN A 168 1.05 8.78 -10.16
N CYS A 169 -0.16 8.35 -9.82
CA CYS A 169 -0.54 6.94 -9.84
C CYS A 169 -0.51 6.36 -11.25
N ASP A 170 -1.12 7.04 -12.21
CA ASP A 170 -1.19 6.61 -13.61
C ASP A 170 0.22 6.49 -14.22
N GLU A 171 1.11 7.43 -13.92
CA GLU A 171 2.52 7.41 -14.33
C GLU A 171 3.31 6.29 -13.65
N TYR A 172 3.07 6.07 -12.35
CA TYR A 172 3.81 5.07 -11.55
C TYR A 172 3.46 3.64 -11.93
N PHE A 173 2.16 3.32 -12.09
CA PHE A 173 1.67 1.96 -12.35
C PHE A 173 1.56 1.63 -13.84
N TYR A 174 2.38 2.24 -14.67
CA TYR A 174 2.52 1.93 -16.08
C TYR A 174 3.57 0.85 -16.33
N LEU A 175 3.31 -0.06 -17.29
CA LEU A 175 4.25 -1.10 -17.71
C LEU A 175 4.89 -0.70 -19.06
N PRO A 176 6.07 -0.06 -19.08
CA PRO A 176 6.67 0.43 -20.32
C PRO A 176 6.94 -0.67 -21.36
N HIS A 177 7.31 -1.86 -20.91
CA HIS A 177 7.60 -3.01 -21.78
C HIS A 177 6.35 -3.69 -22.34
N ARG A 178 5.17 -3.28 -21.91
CA ARG A 178 3.87 -3.76 -22.40
C ARG A 178 3.04 -2.66 -23.07
N ASP A 179 3.44 -1.40 -22.89
CA ASP A 179 2.71 -0.21 -23.33
C ASP A 179 1.27 -0.20 -22.81
N GLU A 180 1.08 -0.58 -21.54
CA GLU A 180 -0.23 -0.64 -20.88
C GLU A 180 -0.16 -0.27 -19.39
N PRO A 181 -1.24 0.26 -18.80
CA PRO A 181 -1.34 0.43 -17.34
C PRO A 181 -1.51 -0.92 -16.65
N ARG A 182 -1.04 -1.03 -15.40
CA ARG A 182 -1.21 -2.24 -14.59
C ARG A 182 -2.69 -2.53 -14.27
N GLY A 183 -3.49 -1.49 -14.05
CA GLY A 183 -4.90 -1.58 -13.68
C GLY A 183 -5.65 -0.30 -13.97
N GLU A 184 -6.72 -0.05 -13.22
CA GLU A 184 -7.57 1.14 -13.37
C GLU A 184 -7.04 2.36 -12.58
N GLY A 185 -5.88 2.20 -11.92
CA GLY A 185 -5.27 3.25 -11.11
C GLY A 185 -5.97 3.49 -9.77
N GLY A 186 -5.84 4.68 -9.30
CA GLY A 186 -6.29 5.20 -8.02
C GLY A 186 -5.52 6.47 -7.69
N ILE A 187 -4.85 6.53 -6.53
CA ILE A 187 -3.93 7.61 -6.19
C ILE A 187 -2.59 7.06 -5.69
N PHE A 188 -1.54 7.81 -5.97
CA PHE A 188 -0.20 7.60 -5.43
C PHE A 188 0.43 8.94 -5.10
N PHE A 189 1.02 9.07 -3.92
CA PHE A 189 1.71 10.27 -3.49
C PHE A 189 2.98 9.93 -2.71
N ASP A 190 3.95 10.80 -2.83
CA ASP A 190 5.18 10.75 -2.03
C ASP A 190 5.56 12.18 -1.61
N HIS A 191 6.38 12.29 -0.57
CA HIS A 191 6.81 13.57 -0.03
C HIS A 191 5.67 14.52 0.40
N LEU A 192 4.52 13.98 0.84
CA LEU A 192 3.45 14.80 1.42
C LEU A 192 3.92 15.39 2.74
N ASN A 193 4.14 16.70 2.73
CA ASN A 193 4.49 17.50 3.89
C ASN A 193 4.10 18.96 3.65
N ASN A 194 3.00 19.37 4.25
CA ASN A 194 2.50 20.75 4.21
C ASN A 194 3.00 21.61 5.39
N ASN A 195 4.06 21.15 6.08
CA ASN A 195 4.57 21.77 7.30
C ASN A 195 3.55 21.81 8.47
N ASN A 196 2.59 20.90 8.45
CA ASN A 196 1.59 20.70 9.49
C ASN A 196 1.29 19.20 9.59
N PHE A 197 1.91 18.54 10.57
CA PHE A 197 1.77 17.10 10.78
C PHE A 197 0.31 16.69 10.99
N ASP A 198 -0.45 17.43 11.79
CA ASP A 198 -1.82 17.06 12.12
C ASP A 198 -2.72 17.08 10.87
N ASN A 199 -2.57 18.10 10.01
CA ASN A 199 -3.33 18.16 8.76
C ASN A 199 -2.97 17.02 7.80
N ASP A 200 -1.67 16.76 7.63
CA ASP A 200 -1.20 15.67 6.77
C ASP A 200 -1.63 14.31 7.34
N PHE A 201 -1.51 14.12 8.65
CA PHE A 201 -1.94 12.90 9.34
C PHE A 201 -3.45 12.68 9.26
N ASN A 202 -4.26 13.72 9.41
CA ASN A 202 -5.72 13.62 9.25
C ASN A 202 -6.10 13.14 7.84
N PHE A 203 -5.40 13.59 6.79
CA PHE A 203 -5.60 13.04 5.45
C PHE A 203 -5.26 11.54 5.39
N ILE A 204 -4.11 11.13 5.95
CA ILE A 204 -3.69 9.73 5.98
C ILE A 204 -4.70 8.86 6.74
N HIS A 205 -5.23 9.36 7.85
CA HIS A 205 -6.24 8.69 8.67
C HIS A 205 -7.54 8.48 7.88
N ASP A 206 -8.13 9.57 7.36
CA ASP A 206 -9.37 9.53 6.60
C ASP A 206 -9.24 8.66 5.35
N PHE A 207 -8.09 8.73 4.65
CA PHE A 207 -7.81 7.91 3.48
C PHE A 207 -7.75 6.42 3.82
N GLY A 208 -7.13 6.05 4.94
CA GLY A 208 -7.07 4.66 5.40
C GLY A 208 -8.44 4.07 5.71
N GLU A 209 -9.30 4.81 6.41
CA GLU A 209 -10.66 4.38 6.73
C GLU A 209 -11.58 4.30 5.50
N ASP A 210 -11.50 5.32 4.62
CA ASP A 210 -12.31 5.35 3.40
C ASP A 210 -11.97 4.20 2.46
N ILE A 211 -10.67 3.95 2.24
CA ILE A 211 -10.23 2.88 1.32
C ILE A 211 -10.60 1.49 1.85
N LEU A 212 -10.51 1.25 3.16
CA LEU A 212 -10.97 0.00 3.78
C LEU A 212 -12.46 -0.22 3.49
N THR A 213 -13.28 0.79 3.73
CA THR A 213 -14.73 0.75 3.49
C THR A 213 -15.04 0.52 2.01
N THR A 214 -14.35 1.22 1.12
CA THR A 214 -14.52 1.14 -0.33
C THR A 214 -14.18 -0.25 -0.87
N ILE A 215 -13.03 -0.79 -0.47
CA ILE A 215 -12.59 -2.14 -0.85
C ILE A 215 -13.60 -3.19 -0.37
N CYS A 216 -14.00 -3.14 0.90
CA CYS A 216 -14.96 -4.08 1.46
C CYS A 216 -16.31 -4.03 0.71
N THR A 217 -16.79 -2.84 0.36
CA THR A 217 -18.03 -2.65 -0.40
C THR A 217 -17.97 -3.33 -1.77
N ILE A 218 -16.87 -3.16 -2.51
CA ILE A 218 -16.71 -3.79 -3.83
C ILE A 218 -16.62 -5.31 -3.69
N ILE A 219 -15.86 -5.82 -2.72
CA ILE A 219 -15.72 -7.26 -2.48
C ILE A 219 -17.09 -7.87 -2.18
N GLU A 220 -17.84 -7.32 -1.21
CA GLU A 220 -19.17 -7.83 -0.82
C GLU A 220 -20.14 -7.87 -2.00
N LYS A 221 -20.12 -6.86 -2.85
CA LYS A 221 -20.99 -6.78 -4.04
C LYS A 221 -20.67 -7.86 -5.08
N ARG A 222 -19.43 -8.35 -5.16
CA ARG A 222 -18.95 -9.19 -6.26
C ARG A 222 -18.54 -10.61 -5.85
N LYS A 223 -18.24 -10.88 -4.58
CA LYS A 223 -17.65 -12.14 -4.12
C LYS A 223 -18.43 -13.40 -4.45
N ASN A 224 -19.77 -13.28 -4.55
CA ASN A 224 -20.66 -14.42 -4.80
C ASN A 224 -20.97 -14.64 -6.29
N LYS A 225 -20.41 -13.84 -7.21
CA LYS A 225 -20.64 -14.02 -8.63
C LYS A 225 -19.89 -15.26 -9.12
N SER A 226 -20.62 -16.21 -9.72
CA SER A 226 -20.03 -17.40 -10.33
C SER A 226 -19.19 -17.04 -11.56
N TRP A 227 -18.18 -17.84 -11.85
CA TRP A 227 -17.26 -17.63 -12.97
C TRP A 227 -16.96 -18.93 -13.72
N SER A 228 -16.59 -18.80 -14.99
CA SER A 228 -16.11 -19.87 -15.86
C SER A 228 -14.57 -20.04 -15.74
N GLN A 229 -14.06 -21.13 -16.32
CA GLN A 229 -12.63 -21.36 -16.42
C GLN A 229 -11.94 -20.30 -17.31
N ASP A 230 -12.60 -19.84 -18.37
CA ASP A 230 -12.08 -18.79 -19.26
C ASP A 230 -11.89 -17.46 -18.50
N GLU A 231 -12.85 -17.08 -17.65
CA GLU A 231 -12.74 -15.90 -16.80
C GLU A 231 -11.62 -16.04 -15.75
N LYS A 232 -11.43 -17.23 -15.20
CA LYS A 232 -10.30 -17.53 -14.31
C LYS A 232 -8.96 -17.42 -15.05
N ASP A 233 -8.89 -17.89 -16.29
CA ASP A 233 -7.69 -17.79 -17.09
C ASP A 233 -7.34 -16.32 -17.44
N ILE A 234 -8.35 -15.48 -17.72
CA ILE A 234 -8.16 -14.03 -17.86
C ILE A 234 -7.53 -13.44 -16.58
N GLN A 235 -8.04 -13.83 -15.40
CA GLN A 235 -7.47 -13.39 -14.13
C GLN A 235 -5.98 -13.77 -14.01
N LEU A 236 -5.64 -14.99 -14.35
CA LEU A 236 -4.27 -15.48 -14.26
C LEU A 236 -3.32 -14.72 -15.21
N TYR A 237 -3.75 -14.39 -16.43
CA TYR A 237 -2.98 -13.57 -17.36
C TYR A 237 -2.79 -12.12 -16.87
N LYS A 238 -3.84 -11.49 -16.32
CA LYS A 238 -3.73 -10.15 -15.73
C LYS A 238 -2.79 -10.14 -14.52
N ARG A 239 -2.79 -11.21 -13.73
CA ARG A 239 -1.81 -11.39 -12.65
C ARG A 239 -0.37 -11.49 -13.13
N GLY A 240 -0.13 -12.03 -14.33
CA GLY A 240 1.18 -11.97 -14.97
C GLY A 240 1.69 -10.54 -15.11
N ARG A 241 0.83 -9.60 -15.53
CA ARG A 241 1.15 -8.15 -15.60
C ARG A 241 1.45 -7.56 -14.23
N TYR A 242 0.67 -7.95 -13.24
CA TYR A 242 0.89 -7.53 -11.84
C TYR A 242 2.26 -7.96 -11.32
N VAL A 243 2.65 -9.20 -11.56
CA VAL A 243 3.97 -9.75 -11.19
C VAL A 243 5.09 -9.02 -11.93
N GLU A 244 4.95 -8.81 -13.25
CA GLU A 244 5.92 -8.06 -14.05
C GLU A 244 6.16 -6.66 -13.48
N PHE A 245 5.09 -5.93 -13.15
CA PHE A 245 5.23 -4.61 -12.55
C PHE A 245 6.00 -4.68 -11.21
N ASN A 246 5.55 -5.53 -10.30
CA ASN A 246 6.12 -5.57 -8.96
C ASN A 246 7.60 -6.01 -8.94
N LEU A 247 8.02 -6.91 -9.84
CA LEU A 247 9.40 -7.37 -9.90
C LEU A 247 10.33 -6.46 -10.69
N LEU A 248 9.82 -5.78 -11.73
CA LEU A 248 10.65 -5.00 -12.65
C LEU A 248 10.64 -3.49 -12.34
N TRP A 249 9.51 -2.95 -11.86
CA TRP A 249 9.27 -1.52 -11.83
C TRP A 249 8.88 -0.96 -10.45
N ASP A 250 8.36 -1.81 -9.54
CA ASP A 250 7.95 -1.32 -8.22
C ASP A 250 9.15 -0.93 -7.36
N ARG A 251 9.31 0.39 -7.17
CA ARG A 251 10.41 0.95 -6.37
C ARG A 251 10.40 0.44 -4.94
N GLY A 252 9.22 0.22 -4.36
CA GLY A 252 9.06 -0.30 -3.00
C GLY A 252 9.60 -1.73 -2.86
N THR A 253 9.23 -2.63 -3.77
CA THR A 253 9.74 -4.01 -3.83
C THR A 253 11.26 -4.01 -4.04
N LEU A 254 11.75 -3.27 -5.04
CA LEU A 254 13.19 -3.22 -5.35
C LEU A 254 14.00 -2.64 -4.19
N PHE A 255 13.51 -1.58 -3.55
CA PHE A 255 14.15 -0.97 -2.39
C PHE A 255 14.19 -1.95 -1.21
N GLY A 256 13.06 -2.56 -0.86
CA GLY A 256 12.97 -3.50 0.26
C GLY A 256 13.93 -4.69 0.11
N LEU A 257 14.00 -5.29 -1.09
CA LEU A 257 14.93 -6.39 -1.38
C LEU A 257 16.40 -5.97 -1.28
N LYS A 258 16.73 -4.74 -1.68
CA LYS A 258 18.12 -4.22 -1.64
C LYS A 258 18.56 -3.75 -0.25
N THR A 259 17.64 -3.38 0.61
CA THR A 259 17.94 -2.83 1.96
C THR A 259 17.85 -3.85 3.10
N GLY A 260 17.66 -5.13 2.78
CA GLY A 260 17.67 -6.21 3.78
C GLY A 260 16.35 -6.41 4.53
N GLY A 261 15.24 -5.98 3.93
CA GLY A 261 13.90 -6.30 4.40
C GLY A 261 13.59 -7.81 4.29
N SER A 262 12.58 -8.27 5.00
CA SER A 262 12.11 -9.66 4.90
C SER A 262 11.57 -9.96 3.51
N THR A 263 12.22 -10.85 2.76
CA THR A 263 11.81 -11.27 1.41
C THR A 263 10.36 -11.78 1.40
N GLU A 264 9.96 -12.57 2.41
CA GLU A 264 8.58 -13.07 2.51
C GLU A 264 7.57 -11.94 2.68
N ALA A 265 7.89 -10.94 3.53
CA ALA A 265 7.01 -9.79 3.75
C ALA A 265 6.92 -8.89 2.51
N ILE A 266 8.01 -8.70 1.78
CA ILE A 266 8.06 -7.90 0.55
C ILE A 266 7.29 -8.61 -0.57
N LEU A 267 7.57 -9.89 -0.81
CA LEU A 267 6.93 -10.68 -1.86
C LEU A 267 5.52 -11.19 -1.47
N MET A 268 5.01 -10.81 -0.30
CA MET A 268 3.62 -11.00 0.07
C MET A 268 2.66 -10.38 -0.97
N SER A 269 3.06 -9.29 -1.62
CA SER A 269 2.30 -8.61 -2.66
C SER A 269 2.04 -9.46 -3.92
N MET A 270 2.80 -10.54 -4.14
CA MET A 270 2.64 -11.39 -5.33
C MET A 270 1.37 -12.23 -5.27
N PRO A 271 0.64 -12.38 -6.40
CA PRO A 271 -0.47 -13.31 -6.48
C PRO A 271 0.04 -14.76 -6.31
N PRO A 272 -0.78 -15.69 -5.77
CA PRO A 272 -0.36 -17.07 -5.57
C PRO A 272 -0.16 -17.84 -6.88
N ASN A 273 -0.90 -17.46 -7.92
CA ASN A 273 -0.81 -18.05 -9.26
C ASN A 273 -0.89 -16.95 -10.32
N ALA A 274 -0.12 -17.13 -11.41
CA ALA A 274 -0.14 -16.26 -12.58
C ALA A 274 0.17 -17.10 -13.84
N LYS A 275 -0.27 -16.62 -15.02
CA LYS A 275 0.04 -17.25 -16.31
C LYS A 275 0.64 -16.22 -17.26
N TRP A 276 1.46 -16.72 -18.19
CA TRP A 276 1.94 -16.01 -19.37
C TRP A 276 1.54 -16.81 -20.62
N LYS A 277 1.35 -16.11 -21.75
CA LYS A 277 1.15 -16.75 -23.07
C LYS A 277 2.48 -17.19 -23.62
#